data_15b6c06ec4ea3a11da0139d2231c3a2b
#
_entry.id   15b6c06ec4ea3a11da0139d2231c3a2b
#
_cell.length_a   1.000
_cell.length_b   1.000
_cell.length_c   1.000
_cell.angle_alpha   90.00
_cell.angle_beta   90.00
_cell.angle_gamma   90.00
#
_symmetry.space_group_name_H-M   'P 1'
#
loop_
_entity.id
_entity.type
_entity.pdbx_description
1 polymer ?
#
loop_
_entity_poly.entity_id
_entity_poly.type
_entity_poly.pdbx_seq_one_letter_code
_entity_poly.pdbx_strand_id
1 'polypeptide(L)'
;MPQHLSGPRVVVAVAATAPAQVFAPNPVADLGIQTLTDQKDADFFSADPVLRRAYHRVTLTDLTSPAALSGAFVAVKSETGPAAANTGSGFIFTRDQDQFEQVMAYYWITQAQRYIQSLGFGSTLPAVNRRQVGVRINQFGGDNSFFRDTKTDITLGKGGVDDAEDAEVIVHEYGHSVQDAQVSGFGTSADAGAIGEGFGDYLAVAVSSAVAPTPDEACVADWDSTSYTVTVPHCLRRVDGTKRYPEDLASPREVHADGEIWSRALWDIRQALGARLADTIIIRAQFRFTPAISMPAAAKQTIATAALYGKPAQKAVTAAFAARGLA
;
A
#
# COMPACT_ATOMS: atom_id res chain seq x y z
N MET A 1 14.80 58.27 -10.33
CA MET A 1 15.14 57.10 -9.50
C MET A 1 14.07 56.04 -9.70
N PRO A 2 14.36 54.88 -10.26
CA PRO A 2 13.37 53.81 -10.41
C PRO A 2 13.23 53.08 -9.07
N GLN A 3 11.99 52.98 -8.58
CA GLN A 3 11.65 52.15 -7.41
C GLN A 3 11.70 50.68 -7.77
N HIS A 4 12.58 49.94 -7.13
CA HIS A 4 12.58 48.48 -7.18
C HIS A 4 11.34 47.96 -6.41
N LEU A 5 10.33 47.50 -7.15
CA LEU A 5 9.26 46.68 -6.61
C LEU A 5 9.81 45.29 -6.36
N SER A 6 10.12 44.98 -5.12
CA SER A 6 10.37 43.59 -4.69
C SER A 6 9.04 42.83 -4.66
N GLY A 7 8.82 41.99 -5.65
CA GLY A 7 7.69 41.04 -5.66
C GLY A 7 7.79 40.08 -4.47
N PRO A 8 6.66 39.52 -4.01
CA PRO A 8 6.65 38.59 -2.89
C PRO A 8 7.54 37.40 -3.19
N ARG A 9 8.55 37.17 -2.36
CA ARG A 9 9.33 35.92 -2.37
C ARG A 9 8.37 34.79 -2.02
N VAL A 10 8.11 33.88 -2.95
CA VAL A 10 7.45 32.59 -2.65
C VAL A 10 8.43 31.81 -1.77
N VAL A 11 8.18 31.80 -0.48
CA VAL A 11 8.87 30.90 0.44
C VAL A 11 8.29 29.53 0.20
N VAL A 12 8.97 28.69 -0.56
CA VAL A 12 8.67 27.26 -0.63
C VAL A 12 9.04 26.71 0.75
N ALA A 13 8.02 26.42 1.55
CA ALA A 13 8.24 25.76 2.83
C ALA A 13 8.93 24.41 2.55
N VAL A 14 10.15 24.25 3.05
CA VAL A 14 10.85 22.97 2.99
C VAL A 14 10.08 22.00 3.88
N ALA A 15 9.65 20.87 3.33
CA ALA A 15 8.98 19.84 4.11
C ALA A 15 9.88 19.39 5.28
N ALA A 16 9.31 19.28 6.47
CA ALA A 16 10.06 18.87 7.64
C ALA A 16 10.34 17.37 7.62
N THR A 17 11.39 16.96 8.33
CA THR A 17 11.75 15.55 8.54
C THR A 17 11.90 15.28 10.04
N ALA A 18 11.76 14.00 10.44
CA ALA A 18 11.99 13.58 11.81
C ALA A 18 12.48 12.12 11.86
N PRO A 19 13.36 11.75 12.79
CA PRO A 19 13.66 10.34 13.04
C PRO A 19 12.42 9.58 13.52
N ALA A 20 12.32 8.31 13.15
CA ALA A 20 11.22 7.45 13.59
C ALA A 20 11.65 5.98 13.68
N GLN A 21 10.78 5.15 14.23
CA GLN A 21 10.95 3.71 14.32
C GLN A 21 9.73 3.01 13.71
N VAL A 22 9.98 2.00 12.85
CA VAL A 22 8.95 1.26 12.12
C VAL A 22 9.32 -0.22 12.00
N PHE A 23 8.37 -1.08 11.63
CA PHE A 23 8.64 -2.36 10.97
C PHE A 23 8.82 -2.15 9.46
N ALA A 24 9.64 -3.01 8.81
CA ALA A 24 9.98 -2.84 7.40
C ALA A 24 10.21 -4.18 6.66
N PRO A 25 9.19 -4.75 5.97
CA PRO A 25 7.81 -4.28 5.94
C PRO A 25 7.03 -4.68 7.20
N ASN A 26 7.32 -5.85 7.77
CA ASN A 26 6.74 -6.43 8.97
C ASN A 26 7.72 -7.44 9.60
N PRO A 27 7.50 -7.90 10.84
CA PRO A 27 8.46 -8.75 11.53
C PRO A 27 8.71 -10.12 10.89
N VAL A 28 7.68 -10.75 10.31
CA VAL A 28 7.80 -12.10 9.72
C VAL A 28 8.63 -12.04 8.45
N ALA A 29 8.31 -11.14 7.55
CA ALA A 29 9.02 -10.94 6.28
C ALA A 29 10.47 -10.48 6.50
N ASP A 30 10.70 -9.50 7.37
CA ASP A 30 12.02 -8.94 7.65
C ASP A 30 12.98 -9.97 8.28
N LEU A 31 12.50 -10.71 9.27
CA LEU A 31 13.33 -11.68 9.99
C LEU A 31 13.38 -13.07 9.36
N GLY A 32 12.43 -13.37 8.44
CA GLY A 32 12.26 -14.71 7.87
C GLY A 32 11.84 -15.76 8.90
N ILE A 33 11.15 -15.37 9.96
CA ILE A 33 10.79 -16.25 11.08
C ILE A 33 9.27 -16.48 11.12
N GLN A 34 8.85 -17.63 10.62
CA GLN A 34 7.45 -18.02 10.50
C GLN A 34 6.80 -18.47 11.83
N THR A 35 7.53 -18.49 12.92
CA THR A 35 7.02 -18.88 14.26
C THR A 35 6.73 -17.69 15.16
N LEU A 36 6.89 -16.46 14.65
CA LEU A 36 6.51 -15.26 15.38
C LEU A 36 5.00 -15.21 15.60
N THR A 37 4.58 -14.69 16.72
CA THR A 37 3.18 -14.50 17.07
C THR A 37 2.99 -13.14 17.71
N ASP A 38 1.81 -12.60 17.57
CA ASP A 38 1.42 -11.30 18.09
C ASP A 38 1.60 -11.14 19.62
N GLN A 39 1.37 -12.21 20.40
CA GLN A 39 1.45 -12.19 21.86
C GLN A 39 0.60 -11.08 22.52
N LYS A 40 -0.53 -10.70 21.90
CA LYS A 40 -1.48 -9.68 22.40
C LYS A 40 -0.81 -8.32 22.61
N ASP A 41 -0.13 -7.81 21.61
CA ASP A 41 0.58 -6.53 21.63
C ASP A 41 1.68 -6.42 22.69
N ALA A 42 2.10 -7.54 23.25
CA ALA A 42 3.13 -7.49 24.27
C ALA A 42 4.43 -6.89 23.72
N ASP A 43 4.93 -5.86 24.39
CA ASP A 43 6.25 -5.32 24.10
C ASP A 43 7.32 -6.41 24.28
N PHE A 44 8.21 -6.50 23.32
CA PHE A 44 9.24 -7.50 23.26
C PHE A 44 10.20 -7.53 24.38
N PHE A 45 10.35 -6.48 25.14
CA PHE A 45 11.30 -6.39 26.22
C PHE A 45 11.08 -7.49 27.26
N SER A 46 9.86 -7.98 27.38
CA SER A 46 9.51 -9.04 28.31
C SER A 46 9.08 -10.36 27.67
N ALA A 47 8.55 -10.33 26.44
CA ALA A 47 7.89 -11.49 25.85
C ALA A 47 8.67 -12.13 24.70
N ASP A 48 9.20 -11.34 23.75
CA ASP A 48 9.95 -11.86 22.60
C ASP A 48 11.12 -10.95 22.18
N PRO A 49 12.36 -11.23 22.65
CA PRO A 49 13.53 -10.44 22.28
C PRO A 49 13.87 -10.52 20.78
N VAL A 50 13.29 -11.45 20.02
CA VAL A 50 13.54 -11.60 18.59
C VAL A 50 12.89 -10.46 17.83
N LEU A 51 11.68 -10.11 18.17
CA LEU A 51 10.92 -9.03 17.54
C LEU A 51 11.62 -7.65 17.63
N ARG A 52 12.49 -7.42 18.65
CA ARG A 52 13.34 -6.22 18.70
C ARG A 52 14.15 -5.98 17.45
N ARG A 53 14.52 -7.05 16.77
CA ARG A 53 15.37 -7.00 15.57
C ARG A 53 14.60 -6.46 14.37
N ALA A 54 13.27 -6.51 14.40
CA ALA A 54 12.40 -6.02 13.34
C ALA A 54 12.18 -4.48 13.38
N TYR A 55 12.62 -3.81 14.46
CA TYR A 55 12.54 -2.35 14.49
C TYR A 55 13.64 -1.70 13.68
N HIS A 56 13.25 -0.91 12.69
CA HIS A 56 14.14 -0.12 11.84
C HIS A 56 14.07 1.36 12.16
N ARG A 57 15.23 2.02 12.22
CA ARG A 57 15.31 3.47 12.30
C ARG A 57 15.21 4.08 10.92
N VAL A 58 14.25 4.97 10.75
CA VAL A 58 13.95 5.65 9.49
C VAL A 58 13.87 7.16 9.67
N THR A 59 13.79 7.88 8.56
CA THR A 59 13.49 9.32 8.54
C THR A 59 12.12 9.52 7.92
N LEU A 60 11.18 10.06 8.69
CA LEU A 60 9.93 10.56 8.14
C LEU A 60 10.20 11.80 7.29
N THR A 61 9.56 11.87 6.15
CA THR A 61 9.65 12.99 5.21
C THR A 61 8.29 13.62 4.97
N ASP A 62 8.25 14.73 4.25
CA ASP A 62 7.02 15.39 3.83
C ASP A 62 6.12 15.88 4.97
N LEU A 63 6.65 15.95 6.19
CA LEU A 63 5.94 16.47 7.33
C LEU A 63 5.67 17.99 7.15
N THR A 64 4.48 18.42 7.52
CA THR A 64 4.14 19.85 7.62
C THR A 64 4.88 20.51 8.79
N SER A 65 5.13 19.72 9.84
CA SER A 65 5.86 20.12 11.04
C SER A 65 6.57 18.90 11.61
N PRO A 66 7.77 19.04 12.20
CA PRO A 66 8.46 17.91 12.83
C PRO A 66 7.78 17.43 14.14
N ALA A 67 6.71 18.10 14.57
CA ALA A 67 6.04 17.82 15.85
C ALA A 67 4.85 16.87 15.73
N ALA A 68 4.29 16.64 14.54
CA ALA A 68 3.07 15.86 14.35
C ALA A 68 3.11 15.03 13.07
N LEU A 69 2.41 13.91 13.07
CA LEU A 69 2.27 12.99 11.92
C LEU A 69 1.21 13.52 10.93
N SER A 70 1.50 14.65 10.33
CA SER A 70 0.71 15.25 9.25
C SER A 70 1.65 15.82 8.20
N GLY A 71 1.38 15.49 6.94
CA GLY A 71 2.25 15.84 5.82
C GLY A 71 1.51 16.05 4.52
N ALA A 72 2.25 16.06 3.42
CA ALA A 72 1.70 16.33 2.09
C ALA A 72 0.68 15.27 1.64
N PHE A 73 0.86 14.00 2.02
CA PHE A 73 0.10 12.87 1.48
C PHE A 73 -0.84 12.23 2.48
N VAL A 74 -0.52 12.31 3.77
CA VAL A 74 -1.25 11.65 4.84
C VAL A 74 -1.30 12.51 6.10
N ALA A 75 -2.41 12.41 6.84
CA ALA A 75 -2.55 12.94 8.18
C ALA A 75 -3.10 11.86 9.11
N VAL A 76 -2.35 11.51 10.13
CA VAL A 76 -2.82 10.61 11.17
C VAL A 76 -3.86 11.35 12.01
N LYS A 77 -5.07 10.78 12.03
CA LYS A 77 -6.21 11.28 12.81
C LYS A 77 -6.47 10.27 13.92
N SER A 78 -5.63 10.32 14.95
CA SER A 78 -5.79 9.42 16.07
C SER A 78 -7.03 9.80 16.87
N GLU A 79 -7.94 8.84 17.01
CA GLU A 79 -9.08 8.85 17.94
C GLU A 79 -8.89 7.78 19.00
N THR A 80 -7.81 7.00 18.88
CA THR A 80 -7.43 5.90 19.76
C THR A 80 -6.09 6.24 20.40
N GLY A 81 -6.01 6.25 21.69
CA GLY A 81 -4.78 6.61 22.40
C GLY A 81 -4.34 8.06 22.21
N PRO A 82 -3.22 8.45 22.82
CA PRO A 82 -2.64 9.76 22.65
C PRO A 82 -1.98 9.91 21.26
N ALA A 83 -2.07 11.10 20.67
CA ALA A 83 -1.40 11.38 19.41
C ALA A 83 0.12 11.23 19.54
N ALA A 84 0.74 10.59 18.56
CA ALA A 84 2.19 10.50 18.49
C ALA A 84 2.80 11.90 18.37
N ALA A 85 3.71 12.21 19.25
CA ALA A 85 4.44 13.47 19.28
C ALA A 85 5.94 13.23 19.26
N ASN A 86 6.67 14.08 18.54
CA ASN A 86 8.13 14.06 18.57
C ASN A 86 8.63 14.61 19.92
N THR A 87 9.27 13.76 20.70
CA THR A 87 9.80 14.10 22.03
C THR A 87 11.21 14.71 22.01
N GLY A 88 11.70 15.12 20.84
CA GLY A 88 13.06 15.63 20.63
C GLY A 88 14.04 14.56 20.12
N SER A 89 13.78 13.28 20.35
CA SER A 89 14.54 12.14 19.79
C SER A 89 13.90 11.56 18.52
N GLY A 90 12.75 12.06 18.10
CA GLY A 90 11.94 11.56 17.00
C GLY A 90 10.65 10.87 17.48
N PHE A 91 9.98 10.20 16.54
CA PHE A 91 8.81 9.37 16.79
C PHE A 91 9.26 7.93 17.05
N ILE A 92 9.68 7.67 18.29
CA ILE A 92 10.32 6.42 18.70
C ILE A 92 9.42 5.73 19.72
N PHE A 93 8.61 4.79 19.24
CA PHE A 93 7.62 4.06 20.01
C PHE A 93 7.81 2.56 19.78
N THR A 94 7.27 1.72 20.66
CA THR A 94 7.19 0.27 20.55
C THR A 94 5.75 -0.16 20.30
N ARG A 95 5.53 -1.36 19.79
CA ARG A 95 4.23 -1.87 19.33
C ARG A 95 3.15 -1.97 20.41
N ASP A 96 3.52 -1.97 21.69
CA ASP A 96 2.60 -1.86 22.82
C ASP A 96 1.98 -0.45 22.98
N GLN A 97 2.30 0.48 22.07
CA GLN A 97 1.87 1.86 22.12
C GLN A 97 1.18 2.22 20.79
N ASP A 98 -0.09 2.62 20.83
CA ASP A 98 -0.83 3.09 19.63
C ASP A 98 -0.04 4.08 18.76
N GLN A 99 0.90 4.80 19.35
CA GLN A 99 1.75 5.74 18.61
C GLN A 99 2.71 5.05 17.63
N PHE A 100 3.10 3.80 17.86
CA PHE A 100 3.91 3.04 16.92
C PHE A 100 3.16 2.84 15.61
N GLU A 101 1.93 2.40 15.67
CA GLU A 101 1.05 2.18 14.52
C GLU A 101 0.71 3.48 13.79
N GLN A 102 0.56 4.59 14.52
CA GLN A 102 0.42 5.92 13.92
C GLN A 102 1.65 6.26 13.07
N VAL A 103 2.85 5.92 13.54
CA VAL A 103 4.12 6.12 12.81
C VAL A 103 4.18 5.20 11.60
N MET A 104 3.84 3.93 11.75
CA MET A 104 3.76 2.96 10.66
C MET A 104 2.85 3.46 9.54
N ALA A 105 1.62 3.85 9.87
CA ALA A 105 0.65 4.33 8.90
C ALA A 105 1.15 5.59 8.16
N TYR A 106 1.74 6.56 8.87
CA TYR A 106 2.34 7.75 8.24
C TYR A 106 3.46 7.38 7.28
N TYR A 107 4.40 6.56 7.76
CA TYR A 107 5.58 6.19 6.99
C TYR A 107 5.21 5.46 5.72
N TRP A 108 4.45 4.36 5.80
CA TRP A 108 4.18 3.50 4.66
C TRP A 108 3.28 4.13 3.61
N ILE A 109 2.28 4.93 3.99
CA ILE A 109 1.50 5.74 3.03
C ILE A 109 2.41 6.75 2.31
N THR A 110 3.32 7.40 3.04
CA THR A 110 4.28 8.33 2.44
C THR A 110 5.23 7.61 1.48
N GLN A 111 5.75 6.42 1.84
CA GLN A 111 6.61 5.63 0.96
C GLN A 111 5.86 5.18 -0.30
N ALA A 112 4.61 4.72 -0.18
CA ALA A 112 3.78 4.32 -1.32
C ALA A 112 3.58 5.48 -2.31
N GLN A 113 3.24 6.66 -1.82
CA GLN A 113 3.09 7.83 -2.69
C GLN A 113 4.42 8.29 -3.31
N ARG A 114 5.51 8.25 -2.55
CA ARG A 114 6.86 8.54 -3.05
C ARG A 114 7.31 7.55 -4.13
N TYR A 115 6.99 6.27 -3.94
CA TYR A 115 7.23 5.25 -4.95
C TYR A 115 6.50 5.57 -6.25
N ILE A 116 5.20 5.85 -6.19
CA ILE A 116 4.38 6.25 -7.36
C ILE A 116 4.98 7.48 -8.05
N GLN A 117 5.40 8.49 -7.29
CA GLN A 117 6.04 9.69 -7.85
C GLN A 117 7.39 9.37 -8.51
N SER A 118 8.15 8.43 -7.98
CA SER A 118 9.44 8.01 -8.57
C SER A 118 9.29 7.41 -9.96
N LEU A 119 8.12 6.88 -10.29
CA LEU A 119 7.76 6.38 -11.62
C LEU A 119 7.45 7.50 -12.62
N GLY A 120 7.35 8.75 -12.16
CA GLY A 120 7.09 9.93 -12.99
C GLY A 120 5.68 10.53 -12.82
N PHE A 121 4.82 9.91 -12.00
CA PHE A 121 3.49 10.44 -11.76
C PHE A 121 3.54 11.76 -10.96
N GLY A 122 2.79 12.76 -11.44
CA GLY A 122 2.84 14.12 -10.89
C GLY A 122 3.92 15.02 -11.50
N SER A 123 4.77 14.50 -12.38
CA SER A 123 5.77 15.26 -13.13
C SER A 123 5.62 15.08 -14.64
N THR A 124 6.04 13.95 -15.20
CA THR A 124 5.93 13.62 -16.64
C THR A 124 4.65 12.86 -16.98
N LEU A 125 4.01 12.27 -16.00
CA LEU A 125 2.74 11.56 -16.08
C LEU A 125 1.67 12.28 -15.23
N PRO A 126 0.36 12.03 -15.47
CA PRO A 126 -0.70 12.58 -14.64
C PRO A 126 -0.46 12.28 -13.16
N ALA A 127 -0.76 13.23 -12.29
CA ALA A 127 -0.61 13.00 -10.86
C ALA A 127 -1.66 12.00 -10.36
N VAL A 128 -1.20 11.07 -9.54
CA VAL A 128 -2.03 10.10 -8.82
C VAL A 128 -2.15 10.57 -7.38
N ASN A 129 -3.34 10.59 -6.88
CA ASN A 129 -3.72 10.98 -5.51
C ASN A 129 -3.06 12.29 -5.03
N ARG A 130 -3.68 13.41 -5.36
CA ARG A 130 -3.24 14.75 -4.91
C ARG A 130 -3.83 15.13 -3.54
N ARG A 131 -4.63 14.25 -2.96
CA ARG A 131 -5.34 14.49 -1.70
C ARG A 131 -4.44 14.08 -0.53
N GLN A 132 -4.55 14.79 0.58
CA GLN A 132 -4.07 14.28 1.86
C GLN A 132 -5.09 13.24 2.35
N VAL A 133 -4.63 12.01 2.54
CA VAL A 133 -5.46 10.91 3.05
C VAL A 133 -5.46 10.95 4.58
N GLY A 134 -6.63 10.91 5.20
CA GLY A 134 -6.75 10.69 6.65
C GLY A 134 -6.48 9.23 6.97
N VAL A 135 -5.78 8.94 8.06
CA VAL A 135 -5.62 7.57 8.55
C VAL A 135 -5.95 7.50 10.04
N ARG A 136 -6.70 6.47 10.41
CA ARG A 136 -7.05 6.13 11.80
C ARG A 136 -6.59 4.72 12.08
N ILE A 137 -5.92 4.53 13.19
CA ILE A 137 -5.50 3.22 13.68
C ILE A 137 -6.45 2.74 14.78
N ASN A 138 -6.53 1.45 15.02
CA ASN A 138 -7.19 0.80 16.17
C ASN A 138 -8.64 1.22 16.41
N GLN A 139 -9.41 1.43 15.33
CA GLN A 139 -10.77 1.98 15.44
C GLN A 139 -11.83 0.98 15.89
N PHE A 140 -11.56 -0.31 15.79
CA PHE A 140 -12.47 -1.36 16.19
C PHE A 140 -11.70 -2.68 16.42
N GLY A 141 -12.28 -3.60 17.20
CA GLY A 141 -11.66 -4.87 17.56
C GLY A 141 -11.78 -5.98 16.51
N GLY A 142 -12.11 -5.66 15.28
CA GLY A 142 -12.15 -6.61 14.17
C GLY A 142 -10.82 -6.66 13.43
N ASP A 143 -10.49 -7.83 12.92
CA ASP A 143 -9.35 -8.12 12.06
C ASP A 143 -9.76 -7.76 10.62
N ASN A 144 -9.74 -6.47 10.29
CA ASN A 144 -10.13 -5.92 8.99
C ASN A 144 -9.80 -4.42 8.91
N SER A 145 -9.44 -3.98 7.72
CA SER A 145 -9.21 -2.57 7.38
C SER A 145 -10.02 -2.13 6.17
N PHE A 146 -10.16 -0.84 5.94
CA PHE A 146 -10.87 -0.34 4.77
C PHE A 146 -10.56 1.13 4.45
N PHE A 147 -10.58 1.47 3.17
CA PHE A 147 -10.64 2.84 2.68
C PHE A 147 -12.09 3.31 2.51
N ARG A 148 -12.39 4.55 2.88
CA ARG A 148 -13.69 5.23 2.66
C ARG A 148 -13.56 6.38 1.69
N ASP A 149 -14.10 6.22 0.50
CA ASP A 149 -14.11 7.22 -0.57
C ASP A 149 -14.80 8.53 -0.16
N THR A 150 -15.97 8.43 0.49
CA THR A 150 -16.76 9.58 0.94
C THR A 150 -16.05 10.49 1.93
N LYS A 151 -15.04 9.98 2.63
CA LYS A 151 -14.24 10.72 3.61
C LYS A 151 -12.78 10.89 3.20
N THR A 152 -12.32 10.16 2.19
CA THR A 152 -10.92 10.08 1.80
C THR A 152 -10.05 9.68 3.01
N ASP A 153 -10.48 8.65 3.73
CA ASP A 153 -9.74 8.15 4.90
C ASP A 153 -9.61 6.61 4.91
N ILE A 154 -8.53 6.16 5.51
CA ILE A 154 -8.24 4.76 5.81
C ILE A 154 -8.54 4.52 7.28
N THR A 155 -9.17 3.40 7.57
CA THR A 155 -9.44 2.94 8.93
C THR A 155 -8.82 1.56 9.09
N LEU A 156 -7.91 1.43 10.04
CA LEU A 156 -7.19 0.19 10.36
C LEU A 156 -7.77 -0.42 11.63
N GLY A 157 -7.99 -1.74 11.62
CA GLY A 157 -8.53 -2.49 12.74
C GLY A 157 -7.46 -2.88 13.76
N LYS A 158 -7.92 -3.50 14.84
CA LYS A 158 -7.09 -3.92 15.98
C LYS A 158 -7.24 -5.43 16.28
N GLY A 159 -7.95 -6.17 15.46
CA GLY A 159 -8.20 -7.58 15.70
C GLY A 159 -7.01 -8.44 15.27
N GLY A 160 -6.66 -9.43 16.06
CA GLY A 160 -5.51 -10.27 15.76
C GLY A 160 -4.20 -9.53 15.98
N VAL A 161 -3.33 -9.48 14.99
CA VAL A 161 -2.28 -8.46 14.88
C VAL A 161 -2.96 -7.14 14.56
N ASP A 162 -2.54 -6.05 15.18
CA ASP A 162 -3.06 -4.73 14.81
C ASP A 162 -2.68 -4.43 13.35
N ASP A 163 -3.69 -4.24 12.48
CA ASP A 163 -3.51 -4.10 11.01
C ASP A 163 -2.46 -3.03 10.65
N ALA A 164 -2.34 -2.01 11.49
CA ALA A 164 -1.35 -0.94 11.31
C ALA A 164 0.10 -1.34 11.65
N GLU A 165 0.36 -2.54 12.13
CA GLU A 165 1.71 -3.08 12.31
C GLU A 165 2.27 -3.76 11.05
N ASP A 166 1.42 -4.05 10.06
CA ASP A 166 1.83 -4.63 8.78
C ASP A 166 1.81 -3.57 7.67
N ALA A 167 2.98 -3.32 7.09
CA ALA A 167 3.13 -2.36 6.01
C ALA A 167 2.27 -2.69 4.79
N GLU A 168 2.06 -3.97 4.53
CA GLU A 168 1.37 -4.42 3.33
C GLU A 168 -0.14 -4.25 3.46
N VAL A 169 -0.70 -4.38 4.67
CA VAL A 169 -2.10 -3.98 4.95
C VAL A 169 -2.26 -2.46 4.75
N ILE A 170 -1.36 -1.65 5.32
CA ILE A 170 -1.41 -0.19 5.17
C ILE A 170 -1.36 0.23 3.70
N VAL A 171 -0.47 -0.36 2.91
CA VAL A 171 -0.27 -0.01 1.49
C VAL A 171 -1.40 -0.56 0.63
N HIS A 172 -1.98 -1.72 0.97
CA HIS A 172 -3.17 -2.26 0.34
C HIS A 172 -4.33 -1.25 0.42
N GLU A 173 -4.65 -0.78 1.61
CA GLU A 173 -5.69 0.23 1.83
C GLU A 173 -5.40 1.55 1.11
N TYR A 174 -4.12 1.93 1.04
CA TYR A 174 -3.72 3.07 0.24
C TYR A 174 -3.92 2.84 -1.26
N GLY A 175 -3.83 1.61 -1.74
CA GLY A 175 -4.16 1.20 -3.10
C GLY A 175 -5.59 1.56 -3.50
N HIS A 176 -6.57 1.35 -2.63
CA HIS A 176 -7.95 1.78 -2.85
C HIS A 176 -8.08 3.31 -2.96
N SER A 177 -7.34 4.06 -2.13
CA SER A 177 -7.29 5.52 -2.24
C SER A 177 -6.68 6.00 -3.56
N VAL A 178 -5.67 5.29 -4.06
CA VAL A 178 -5.06 5.55 -5.39
C VAL A 178 -6.08 5.35 -6.48
N GLN A 179 -6.82 4.25 -6.47
CA GLN A 179 -7.83 3.95 -7.49
C GLN A 179 -8.99 4.92 -7.46
N ASP A 180 -9.52 5.25 -6.28
CA ASP A 180 -10.57 6.25 -6.15
C ASP A 180 -10.13 7.65 -6.62
N ALA A 181 -8.87 8.00 -6.39
CA ALA A 181 -8.31 9.25 -6.91
C ALA A 181 -8.19 9.30 -8.44
N GLN A 182 -8.05 8.15 -9.08
CA GLN A 182 -7.99 8.02 -10.55
C GLN A 182 -9.39 7.87 -11.16
N VAL A 183 -10.28 7.15 -10.48
CA VAL A 183 -11.65 6.85 -10.92
C VAL A 183 -12.56 6.94 -9.70
N SER A 184 -13.20 8.09 -9.51
CA SER A 184 -14.08 8.32 -8.37
C SER A 184 -15.19 7.27 -8.28
N GLY A 185 -15.37 6.67 -7.09
CA GLY A 185 -16.31 5.60 -6.84
C GLY A 185 -15.96 4.28 -7.52
N PHE A 186 -14.67 3.96 -7.67
CA PHE A 186 -14.23 2.68 -8.21
C PHE A 186 -14.69 1.52 -7.33
N GLY A 187 -14.98 0.35 -7.96
CA GLY A 187 -15.34 -0.86 -7.21
C GLY A 187 -16.85 -1.16 -7.13
N THR A 188 -17.69 -0.54 -7.97
CA THR A 188 -19.14 -0.70 -7.90
C THR A 188 -19.71 -1.96 -8.54
N SER A 189 -18.88 -2.84 -9.09
CA SER A 189 -19.25 -4.20 -9.56
C SER A 189 -18.35 -5.25 -8.91
N ALA A 190 -18.74 -6.52 -8.92
CA ALA A 190 -17.91 -7.60 -8.39
C ALA A 190 -16.54 -7.68 -9.06
N ASP A 191 -16.46 -7.49 -10.39
CA ASP A 191 -15.19 -7.46 -11.11
C ASP A 191 -14.35 -6.23 -10.72
N ALA A 192 -14.96 -5.05 -10.64
CA ALA A 192 -14.24 -3.84 -10.25
C ALA A 192 -13.78 -3.88 -8.79
N GLY A 193 -14.58 -4.45 -7.88
CA GLY A 193 -14.16 -4.73 -6.51
C GLY A 193 -12.94 -5.66 -6.48
N ALA A 194 -13.02 -6.79 -7.19
CA ALA A 194 -11.91 -7.74 -7.27
C ALA A 194 -10.64 -7.15 -7.93
N ILE A 195 -10.79 -6.26 -8.93
CA ILE A 195 -9.65 -5.48 -9.45
C ILE A 195 -9.07 -4.57 -8.35
N GLY A 196 -9.93 -4.01 -7.51
CA GLY A 196 -9.53 -3.19 -6.36
C GLY A 196 -8.65 -3.95 -5.39
N GLU A 197 -9.14 -5.11 -4.94
CA GLU A 197 -8.41 -6.00 -4.04
C GLU A 197 -7.09 -6.47 -4.63
N GLY A 198 -7.13 -6.97 -5.88
CA GLY A 198 -5.93 -7.45 -6.55
C GLY A 198 -4.89 -6.34 -6.83
N PHE A 199 -5.32 -5.11 -7.02
CA PHE A 199 -4.40 -3.97 -7.14
C PHE A 199 -3.84 -3.56 -5.78
N GLY A 200 -4.64 -3.59 -4.72
CA GLY A 200 -4.18 -3.34 -3.35
C GLY A 200 -3.05 -4.29 -2.96
N ASP A 201 -3.26 -5.60 -3.13
CA ASP A 201 -2.23 -6.63 -2.90
C ASP A 201 -0.97 -6.40 -3.75
N TYR A 202 -1.17 -6.14 -5.04
CA TYR A 202 -0.05 -5.88 -5.95
C TYR A 202 0.74 -4.62 -5.55
N LEU A 203 0.08 -3.53 -5.20
CA LEU A 203 0.76 -2.30 -4.79
C LEU A 203 1.51 -2.50 -3.47
N ALA A 204 0.94 -3.26 -2.54
CA ALA A 204 1.58 -3.63 -1.29
C ALA A 204 2.94 -4.29 -1.53
N VAL A 205 2.96 -5.38 -2.30
CA VAL A 205 4.23 -6.07 -2.61
C VAL A 205 5.16 -5.24 -3.49
N ALA A 206 4.64 -4.39 -4.39
CA ALA A 206 5.46 -3.53 -5.23
C ALA A 206 6.20 -2.46 -4.42
N VAL A 207 5.55 -1.90 -3.41
CA VAL A 207 6.14 -0.87 -2.53
C VAL A 207 7.06 -1.52 -1.51
N SER A 208 6.67 -2.62 -0.86
CA SER A 208 7.52 -3.33 0.10
C SER A 208 8.80 -3.82 -0.56
N SER A 209 8.73 -4.45 -1.75
CA SER A 209 9.92 -4.83 -2.53
C SER A 209 10.85 -3.66 -2.87
N ALA A 210 10.32 -2.46 -3.06
CA ALA A 210 11.12 -1.28 -3.39
C ALA A 210 11.76 -0.61 -2.16
N VAL A 211 11.13 -0.69 -1.00
CA VAL A 211 11.53 0.00 0.24
C VAL A 211 12.28 -0.92 1.18
N ALA A 212 11.79 -2.15 1.35
CA ALA A 212 12.30 -3.15 2.27
C ALA A 212 12.17 -4.56 1.63
N PRO A 213 13.00 -4.92 0.65
CA PRO A 213 12.89 -6.18 -0.07
C PRO A 213 13.09 -7.38 0.86
N THR A 214 12.26 -8.41 0.68
CA THR A 214 12.27 -9.65 1.45
C THR A 214 12.49 -10.87 0.55
N PRO A 215 12.84 -12.04 1.09
CA PRO A 215 13.05 -13.24 0.28
C PRO A 215 11.79 -13.76 -0.44
N ASP A 216 10.60 -13.57 0.11
CA ASP A 216 9.32 -13.98 -0.49
C ASP A 216 8.45 -12.75 -0.80
N GLU A 217 8.83 -12.02 -1.85
CA GLU A 217 8.14 -10.80 -2.28
C GLU A 217 6.70 -11.05 -2.78
N ALA A 218 6.27 -12.28 -2.96
CA ALA A 218 4.92 -12.59 -3.47
C ALA A 218 3.90 -12.87 -2.36
N CYS A 219 4.34 -12.99 -1.13
CA CYS A 219 3.50 -13.11 0.07
C CYS A 219 2.95 -11.74 0.45
N VAL A 220 1.68 -11.67 0.81
CA VAL A 220 1.01 -10.44 1.22
C VAL A 220 0.64 -10.56 2.69
N ALA A 221 1.01 -9.57 3.50
CA ALA A 221 0.62 -9.40 4.90
C ALA A 221 0.90 -10.64 5.76
N ASP A 222 2.14 -11.12 5.76
CA ASP A 222 2.52 -12.34 6.45
C ASP A 222 2.62 -12.16 7.99
N TRP A 223 2.73 -10.95 8.50
CA TRP A 223 2.62 -10.67 9.93
C TRP A 223 1.17 -10.66 10.39
N ASP A 224 0.33 -9.90 9.76
CA ASP A 224 -1.11 -9.81 10.04
C ASP A 224 -1.76 -11.20 9.97
N SER A 225 -1.46 -11.98 8.95
CA SER A 225 -2.02 -13.31 8.74
C SER A 225 -1.63 -14.35 9.80
N THR A 226 -0.63 -14.09 10.66
CA THR A 226 -0.30 -15.00 11.77
C THR A 226 -1.45 -15.16 12.76
N SER A 227 -2.39 -14.22 12.77
CA SER A 227 -3.56 -14.24 13.64
C SER A 227 -4.60 -15.28 13.24
N TYR A 228 -4.67 -15.68 11.98
CA TYR A 228 -5.75 -16.54 11.48
C TYR A 228 -5.32 -17.61 10.48
N THR A 229 -4.05 -17.66 10.06
CA THR A 229 -3.55 -18.76 9.23
C THR A 229 -2.58 -19.64 9.98
N VAL A 230 -2.66 -20.95 9.73
CA VAL A 230 -1.71 -21.94 10.24
C VAL A 230 -0.76 -22.46 9.16
N THR A 231 -0.89 -21.94 7.94
CA THR A 231 -0.03 -22.33 6.80
C THR A 231 1.33 -21.67 6.94
N VAL A 232 2.36 -22.31 6.39
CA VAL A 232 3.71 -21.76 6.32
C VAL A 232 4.16 -21.78 4.86
N PRO A 233 4.55 -20.63 4.27
CA PRO A 233 4.56 -19.30 4.88
C PRO A 233 3.14 -18.81 5.23
N HIS A 234 3.07 -17.96 6.26
CA HIS A 234 1.87 -17.21 6.56
C HIS A 234 1.69 -16.14 5.49
N CYS A 235 0.64 -16.23 4.70
CA CYS A 235 0.30 -15.20 3.73
C CYS A 235 -1.21 -15.00 3.79
N LEU A 236 -1.65 -13.77 3.89
CA LEU A 236 -3.06 -13.46 3.74
C LEU A 236 -3.54 -13.88 2.34
N ARG A 237 -2.80 -13.47 1.33
CA ARG A 237 -2.94 -13.89 -0.08
C ARG A 237 -1.56 -13.94 -0.73
N ARG A 238 -1.51 -14.44 -1.97
CA ARG A 238 -0.27 -14.47 -2.76
C ARG A 238 -0.52 -13.88 -4.14
N VAL A 239 0.39 -12.98 -4.57
CA VAL A 239 0.32 -12.41 -5.92
C VAL A 239 0.86 -13.35 -7.01
N ASP A 240 1.51 -14.47 -6.64
CA ASP A 240 2.01 -15.51 -7.55
C ASP A 240 1.11 -16.76 -7.63
N GLY A 241 -0.15 -16.65 -7.19
CA GLY A 241 -1.16 -17.71 -7.23
C GLY A 241 -1.46 -18.25 -8.64
N THR A 242 -2.39 -19.20 -8.77
CA THR A 242 -2.66 -19.91 -10.04
C THR A 242 -4.04 -19.63 -10.63
N LYS A 243 -4.89 -18.89 -9.94
CA LYS A 243 -6.28 -18.63 -10.32
C LYS A 243 -6.42 -18.03 -11.72
N ARG A 244 -7.53 -18.36 -12.40
CA ARG A 244 -7.86 -17.95 -13.78
C ARG A 244 -9.30 -17.45 -13.87
N TYR A 245 -9.54 -16.56 -14.78
CA TYR A 245 -10.86 -16.05 -15.12
C TYR A 245 -11.41 -16.81 -16.35
N PRO A 246 -12.68 -17.17 -16.38
CA PRO A 246 -13.68 -17.07 -15.30
C PRO A 246 -13.74 -18.32 -14.40
N GLU A 247 -12.90 -19.34 -14.65
CA GLU A 247 -13.00 -20.69 -14.10
C GLU A 247 -12.88 -20.72 -12.57
N ASP A 248 -12.03 -19.86 -12.00
CA ASP A 248 -11.73 -19.86 -10.57
C ASP A 248 -12.41 -18.69 -9.82
N LEU A 249 -13.42 -18.08 -10.43
CA LEU A 249 -14.25 -17.10 -9.72
C LEU A 249 -15.01 -17.76 -8.58
N ALA A 250 -15.00 -17.13 -7.41
CA ALA A 250 -15.71 -17.63 -6.24
C ALA A 250 -17.21 -17.69 -6.47
N SER A 251 -17.88 -18.68 -5.85
CA SER A 251 -19.34 -18.82 -5.92
C SER A 251 -19.91 -19.07 -4.51
N PRO A 252 -20.58 -18.09 -3.89
CA PRO A 252 -20.85 -16.72 -4.41
C PRO A 252 -19.58 -15.92 -4.64
N ARG A 253 -19.65 -14.89 -5.50
CA ARG A 253 -18.53 -14.00 -5.78
C ARG A 253 -17.98 -13.37 -4.49
N GLU A 254 -16.66 -13.39 -4.35
CA GLU A 254 -15.92 -12.83 -3.21
C GLU A 254 -14.72 -12.05 -3.76
N VAL A 255 -14.69 -10.76 -3.46
CA VAL A 255 -13.81 -9.82 -4.15
C VAL A 255 -12.33 -10.05 -3.85
N HIS A 256 -11.97 -10.49 -2.64
CA HIS A 256 -10.58 -10.78 -2.29
C HIS A 256 -10.09 -12.04 -2.99
N ALA A 257 -10.88 -13.14 -2.94
CA ALA A 257 -10.53 -14.38 -3.61
C ALA A 257 -10.47 -14.23 -5.14
N ASP A 258 -11.39 -13.44 -5.72
CA ASP A 258 -11.40 -13.15 -7.15
C ASP A 258 -10.26 -12.17 -7.53
N GLY A 259 -9.86 -11.30 -6.60
CA GLY A 259 -8.77 -10.35 -6.74
C GLY A 259 -7.41 -11.00 -7.00
N GLU A 260 -7.19 -12.23 -6.51
CA GLU A 260 -5.96 -12.98 -6.77
C GLU A 260 -5.74 -13.28 -8.27
N ILE A 261 -6.80 -13.35 -9.08
CA ILE A 261 -6.68 -13.45 -10.55
C ILE A 261 -6.01 -12.20 -11.11
N TRP A 262 -6.43 -11.04 -10.61
CA TRP A 262 -5.91 -9.74 -11.07
C TRP A 262 -4.50 -9.48 -10.56
N SER A 263 -4.24 -9.66 -9.26
CA SER A 263 -2.90 -9.47 -8.68
C SER A 263 -1.86 -10.37 -9.34
N ARG A 264 -2.21 -11.62 -9.67
CA ARG A 264 -1.33 -12.52 -10.41
C ARG A 264 -1.01 -12.02 -11.82
N ALA A 265 -2.00 -11.52 -12.56
CA ALA A 265 -1.73 -10.95 -13.89
C ALA A 265 -0.76 -9.75 -13.81
N LEU A 266 -0.94 -8.87 -12.80
CA LEU A 266 -0.06 -7.75 -12.57
C LEU A 266 1.36 -8.19 -12.17
N TRP A 267 1.47 -9.22 -11.35
CA TRP A 267 2.76 -9.82 -10.98
C TRP A 267 3.48 -10.40 -12.20
N ASP A 268 2.79 -11.13 -13.06
CA ASP A 268 3.36 -11.67 -14.30
C ASP A 268 3.88 -10.53 -15.22
N ILE A 269 3.17 -9.40 -15.30
CA ILE A 269 3.62 -8.21 -16.03
C ILE A 269 4.92 -7.67 -15.41
N ARG A 270 4.99 -7.58 -14.07
CA ARG A 270 6.16 -7.11 -13.35
C ARG A 270 7.38 -8.00 -13.57
N GLN A 271 7.19 -9.33 -13.53
CA GLN A 271 8.27 -10.29 -13.82
C GLN A 271 8.77 -10.17 -15.26
N ALA A 272 7.88 -9.91 -16.21
CA ALA A 272 8.23 -9.83 -17.64
C ALA A 272 8.91 -8.50 -18.04
N LEU A 273 8.54 -7.38 -17.41
CA LEU A 273 8.97 -6.03 -17.84
C LEU A 273 9.92 -5.35 -16.84
N GLY A 274 10.08 -5.90 -15.66
CA GLY A 274 10.74 -5.26 -14.52
C GLY A 274 9.85 -4.19 -13.86
N ALA A 275 10.10 -3.95 -12.58
CA ALA A 275 9.27 -3.13 -11.70
C ALA A 275 8.87 -1.78 -12.30
N ARG A 276 9.86 -0.95 -12.69
CA ARG A 276 9.61 0.43 -13.13
C ARG A 276 8.65 0.53 -14.31
N LEU A 277 8.84 -0.31 -15.35
CA LEU A 277 8.01 -0.24 -16.55
C LEU A 277 6.63 -0.85 -16.32
N ALA A 278 6.57 -1.99 -15.64
CA ALA A 278 5.33 -2.65 -15.28
C ALA A 278 4.43 -1.74 -14.46
N ASP A 279 4.93 -1.22 -13.35
CA ASP A 279 4.17 -0.39 -12.41
C ASP A 279 3.71 0.91 -13.05
N THR A 280 4.56 1.50 -13.92
CA THR A 280 4.16 2.67 -14.71
C THR A 280 2.98 2.35 -15.64
N ILE A 281 3.00 1.21 -16.34
CA ILE A 281 1.91 0.80 -17.23
C ILE A 281 0.64 0.52 -16.44
N ILE A 282 0.74 -0.26 -15.37
CA ILE A 282 -0.38 -0.68 -14.52
C ILE A 282 -1.09 0.54 -13.92
N ILE A 283 -0.37 1.40 -13.23
CA ILE A 283 -0.95 2.59 -12.59
C ILE A 283 -1.50 3.56 -13.66
N ARG A 284 -0.80 3.74 -14.78
CA ARG A 284 -1.27 4.61 -15.86
C ARG A 284 -2.55 4.10 -16.51
N ALA A 285 -2.73 2.79 -16.63
CA ALA A 285 -3.90 2.19 -17.25
C ALA A 285 -5.19 2.49 -16.48
N GLN A 286 -5.12 2.57 -15.15
CA GLN A 286 -6.27 2.80 -14.29
C GLN A 286 -6.99 4.14 -14.57
N PHE A 287 -6.32 5.17 -15.08
CA PHE A 287 -6.97 6.41 -15.52
C PHE A 287 -7.98 6.21 -16.66
N ARG A 288 -8.02 5.03 -17.27
CA ARG A 288 -8.96 4.67 -18.35
C ARG A 288 -10.05 3.72 -17.89
N PHE A 289 -10.08 3.35 -16.61
CA PHE A 289 -11.11 2.49 -16.06
C PHE A 289 -12.41 3.26 -15.80
N THR A 290 -13.47 2.53 -15.57
CA THR A 290 -14.77 3.06 -15.13
C THR A 290 -15.12 2.43 -13.77
N PRO A 291 -16.00 3.04 -12.98
CA PRO A 291 -16.31 2.54 -11.63
C PRO A 291 -16.77 1.08 -11.56
N ALA A 292 -17.40 0.56 -12.62
CA ALA A 292 -17.92 -0.81 -12.73
C ALA A 292 -17.23 -1.63 -13.81
N ILE A 293 -15.99 -1.33 -14.18
CA ILE A 293 -15.27 -2.01 -15.26
C ILE A 293 -15.15 -3.53 -14.98
N SER A 294 -15.33 -4.34 -16.02
CA SER A 294 -15.06 -5.79 -15.92
C SER A 294 -13.57 -6.11 -16.03
N MET A 295 -13.13 -7.24 -15.47
CA MET A 295 -11.72 -7.68 -15.59
C MET A 295 -11.23 -7.77 -17.04
N PRO A 296 -11.96 -8.38 -18.02
CA PRO A 296 -11.52 -8.39 -19.41
C PRO A 296 -11.42 -6.99 -20.02
N ALA A 297 -12.33 -6.07 -19.66
CA ALA A 297 -12.27 -4.70 -20.15
C ALA A 297 -11.08 -3.93 -19.57
N ALA A 298 -10.78 -4.10 -18.29
CA ALA A 298 -9.60 -3.53 -17.64
C ALA A 298 -8.29 -4.07 -18.23
N ALA A 299 -8.21 -5.38 -18.49
CA ALA A 299 -7.09 -6.00 -19.20
C ALA A 299 -6.87 -5.35 -20.57
N LYS A 300 -7.94 -5.17 -21.34
CA LYS A 300 -7.88 -4.49 -22.66
C LYS A 300 -7.35 -3.05 -22.55
N GLN A 301 -7.75 -2.28 -21.53
CA GLN A 301 -7.24 -0.93 -21.31
C GLN A 301 -5.75 -0.95 -20.92
N THR A 302 -5.34 -1.94 -20.12
CA THR A 302 -3.93 -2.08 -19.73
C THR A 302 -3.05 -2.48 -20.90
N ILE A 303 -3.49 -3.40 -21.76
CA ILE A 303 -2.82 -3.77 -23.01
C ILE A 303 -2.68 -2.56 -23.95
N ALA A 304 -3.76 -1.76 -24.10
CA ALA A 304 -3.73 -0.55 -24.91
C ALA A 304 -2.77 0.50 -24.33
N THR A 305 -2.66 0.59 -23.03
CA THR A 305 -1.69 1.48 -22.36
C THR A 305 -0.27 0.98 -22.57
N ALA A 306 -0.02 -0.32 -22.48
CA ALA A 306 1.30 -0.93 -22.74
C ALA A 306 1.80 -0.66 -24.17
N ALA A 307 0.91 -0.56 -25.17
CA ALA A 307 1.25 -0.22 -26.54
C ALA A 307 1.96 1.15 -26.68
N LEU A 308 1.71 2.07 -25.75
CA LEU A 308 2.39 3.38 -25.70
C LEU A 308 3.89 3.27 -25.35
N TYR A 309 4.30 2.12 -24.82
CA TYR A 309 5.69 1.79 -24.44
C TYR A 309 6.36 0.82 -25.42
N GLY A 310 5.71 0.54 -26.53
CA GLY A 310 6.24 -0.26 -27.63
C GLY A 310 5.68 -1.68 -27.69
N LYS A 311 5.89 -2.32 -28.85
CA LYS A 311 5.38 -3.68 -29.11
C LYS A 311 5.85 -4.75 -28.12
N PRO A 312 7.11 -4.74 -27.62
CA PRO A 312 7.53 -5.74 -26.61
C PRO A 312 6.72 -5.64 -25.31
N ALA A 313 6.49 -4.42 -24.81
CA ALA A 313 5.67 -4.21 -23.61
C ALA A 313 4.23 -4.66 -23.83
N GLN A 314 3.62 -4.29 -24.97
CA GLN A 314 2.28 -4.72 -25.31
C GLN A 314 2.17 -6.25 -25.35
N LYS A 315 3.15 -6.93 -25.99
CA LYS A 315 3.17 -8.41 -26.09
C LYS A 315 3.26 -9.07 -24.71
N ALA A 316 4.13 -8.57 -23.83
CA ALA A 316 4.29 -9.10 -22.48
C ALA A 316 3.01 -8.95 -21.66
N VAL A 317 2.37 -7.76 -21.67
CA VAL A 317 1.13 -7.49 -20.97
C VAL A 317 -0.02 -8.34 -21.52
N THR A 318 -0.11 -8.52 -22.86
CA THR A 318 -1.10 -9.41 -23.47
C THR A 318 -0.90 -10.85 -23.01
N ALA A 319 0.34 -11.34 -22.99
CA ALA A 319 0.65 -12.70 -22.57
C ALA A 319 0.27 -12.97 -21.10
N ALA A 320 0.55 -12.00 -20.21
CA ALA A 320 0.20 -12.11 -18.80
C ALA A 320 -1.33 -12.22 -18.59
N PHE A 321 -2.11 -11.35 -19.22
CA PHE A 321 -3.57 -11.43 -19.14
C PHE A 321 -4.15 -12.68 -19.82
N ALA A 322 -3.62 -13.10 -20.97
CA ALA A 322 -4.04 -14.32 -21.63
C ALA A 322 -3.78 -15.57 -20.77
N ALA A 323 -2.66 -15.61 -20.04
CA ALA A 323 -2.37 -16.69 -19.10
C ALA A 323 -3.40 -16.78 -17.95
N ARG A 324 -4.11 -15.69 -17.67
CA ARG A 324 -5.19 -15.63 -16.66
C ARG A 324 -6.60 -15.67 -17.25
N GLY A 325 -6.77 -15.93 -18.57
CA GLY A 325 -8.07 -15.97 -19.23
C GLY A 325 -8.72 -14.58 -19.46
N LEU A 326 -7.93 -13.50 -19.41
CA LEU A 326 -8.44 -12.12 -19.49
C LEU A 326 -8.18 -11.42 -20.84
N ALA A 327 -7.50 -12.09 -21.80
CA ALA A 327 -7.20 -11.55 -23.15
C ALA A 327 -7.23 -12.64 -24.20
#